data_0b991cea43ce3fa7e53d986a0d7ea4de
#
_entry.id   0b991cea43ce3fa7e53d986a0d7ea4de
#
_cell.length_a   1.000
_cell.length_b   1.000
_cell.length_c   1.000
_cell.angle_alpha   90.00
_cell.angle_beta   90.00
_cell.angle_gamma   90.00
#
_symmetry.space_group_name_H-M   'P 1'
#
loop_
_entity.id
_entity.type
_entity.pdbx_description
1 polymer ?
#
loop_
_entity_poly.entity_id
_entity_poly.type
_entity_poly.pdbx_seq_one_letter_code
_entity_poly.pdbx_strand_id
1 'polypeptide(L)'
;MIGLDGEKMSKSKGNLKFVSVMRNDSIDPMALRIALLSGHYRTDRSWSDELLERSQVRLAHWRTALASPYGGDADTLIGEIITALSDDLDTPQAFRAIDRWADTRIAALKDSAITSDDVGEIGQVARFLDAALGIAL
;
A
#
# COMPACT_ATOMS: atom_id res chain seq x y z
N MET A 1 -17.22 7.36 -3.58
CA MET A 1 -17.14 7.11 -5.05
C MET A 1 -15.82 7.60 -5.58
N ILE A 2 -15.28 7.00 -6.68
CA ILE A 2 -14.08 7.52 -7.33
C ILE A 2 -14.50 8.19 -8.64
N GLY A 3 -14.19 9.48 -8.78
CA GLY A 3 -14.43 10.29 -9.96
C GLY A 3 -13.15 10.56 -10.74
N LEU A 4 -13.25 11.24 -11.84
CA LEU A 4 -12.16 11.82 -12.62
C LEU A 4 -12.49 13.29 -12.86
N ASP A 5 -11.56 14.20 -12.58
CA ASP A 5 -11.71 15.65 -12.75
C ASP A 5 -12.97 16.24 -12.08
N GLY A 6 -13.30 15.72 -10.87
CA GLY A 6 -14.47 16.16 -10.10
C GLY A 6 -15.81 15.57 -10.55
N GLU A 7 -15.82 14.74 -11.60
CA GLU A 7 -17.02 14.12 -12.13
C GLU A 7 -17.02 12.59 -11.94
N LYS A 8 -18.21 12.01 -11.84
CA LYS A 8 -18.37 10.55 -11.82
C LYS A 8 -17.88 9.95 -13.14
N MET A 9 -17.01 8.93 -13.06
CA MET A 9 -16.64 8.14 -14.24
C MET A 9 -17.86 7.41 -14.81
N SER A 10 -18.08 7.53 -16.12
CA SER A 10 -19.15 6.81 -16.82
C SER A 10 -18.80 6.56 -18.29
N LYS A 11 -19.36 5.49 -18.85
CA LYS A 11 -19.19 5.18 -20.28
C LYS A 11 -19.75 6.28 -21.18
N SER A 12 -20.89 6.86 -20.81
CA SER A 12 -21.55 7.92 -21.59
C SER A 12 -20.74 9.21 -21.66
N LYS A 13 -19.91 9.48 -20.68
CA LYS A 13 -19.01 10.65 -20.63
C LYS A 13 -17.65 10.39 -21.27
N GLY A 14 -17.31 9.15 -21.59
CA GLY A 14 -16.01 8.78 -22.15
C GLY A 14 -14.81 8.98 -21.22
N ASN A 15 -15.06 9.20 -19.92
CA ASN A 15 -14.05 9.53 -18.92
C ASN A 15 -13.64 8.33 -18.06
N LEU A 16 -13.71 7.11 -18.59
CA LEU A 16 -13.28 5.91 -17.87
C LEU A 16 -11.77 5.71 -18.00
N LYS A 17 -11.12 5.47 -16.86
CA LYS A 17 -9.75 4.92 -16.83
C LYS A 17 -9.85 3.38 -16.84
N PHE A 18 -9.39 2.76 -17.90
CA PHE A 18 -9.43 1.30 -18.04
C PHE A 18 -8.18 0.64 -17.48
N VAL A 19 -8.36 -0.30 -16.57
CA VAL A 19 -7.26 -1.09 -15.99
C VAL A 19 -6.47 -1.84 -17.06
N SER A 20 -7.15 -2.28 -18.14
CA SER A 20 -6.49 -2.94 -19.27
C SER A 20 -5.49 -2.03 -20.00
N VAL A 21 -5.81 -0.74 -20.16
CA VAL A 21 -4.90 0.24 -20.74
C VAL A 21 -3.69 0.44 -19.82
N MET A 22 -3.93 0.67 -18.53
CA MET A 22 -2.85 0.84 -17.55
C MET A 22 -1.92 -0.38 -17.49
N ARG A 23 -2.46 -1.60 -17.63
CA ARG A 23 -1.64 -2.82 -17.74
C ARG A 23 -0.77 -2.82 -19.00
N ASN A 24 -1.30 -2.39 -20.13
CA ASN A 24 -0.53 -2.28 -21.38
C ASN A 24 0.59 -1.24 -21.26
N ASP A 25 0.37 -0.18 -20.45
CA ASP A 25 1.38 0.84 -20.13
C ASP A 25 2.38 0.37 -19.06
N SER A 26 2.41 -0.94 -18.74
CA SER A 26 3.31 -1.56 -17.77
C SER A 26 3.17 -1.04 -16.34
N ILE A 27 1.99 -0.51 -15.98
CA ILE A 27 1.71 -0.09 -14.61
C ILE A 27 1.48 -1.33 -13.74
N ASP A 28 2.18 -1.40 -12.62
CA ASP A 28 2.04 -2.51 -11.66
C ASP A 28 0.62 -2.55 -11.10
N PRO A 29 -0.10 -3.68 -11.20
CA PRO A 29 -1.46 -3.81 -10.66
C PRO A 29 -1.55 -3.52 -9.16
N MET A 30 -0.48 -3.78 -8.40
CA MET A 30 -0.46 -3.50 -6.96
C MET A 30 -0.44 -1.99 -6.68
N ALA A 31 0.22 -1.19 -7.54
CA ALA A 31 0.14 0.27 -7.44
C ALA A 31 -1.28 0.79 -7.69
N LEU A 32 -2.00 0.21 -8.66
CA LEU A 32 -3.42 0.53 -8.88
C LEU A 32 -4.26 0.19 -7.66
N ARG A 33 -4.02 -0.97 -7.05
CA ARG A 33 -4.73 -1.40 -5.85
C ARG A 33 -4.45 -0.47 -4.66
N ILE A 34 -3.19 -0.08 -4.44
CA ILE A 34 -2.80 0.90 -3.43
C ILE A 34 -3.51 2.25 -3.69
N ALA A 35 -3.55 2.73 -4.94
CA ALA A 35 -4.26 3.96 -5.29
C ALA A 35 -5.75 3.88 -4.92
N LEU A 36 -6.39 2.75 -5.20
CA LEU A 36 -7.80 2.54 -4.86
C LEU A 36 -8.06 2.45 -3.36
N LEU A 37 -7.14 1.90 -2.57
CA LEU A 37 -7.27 1.72 -1.13
C LEU A 37 -6.72 2.90 -0.31
N SER A 38 -6.05 3.88 -0.94
CA SER A 38 -5.41 5.00 -0.24
C SER A 38 -6.39 6.00 0.39
N GLY A 39 -7.67 5.94 0.06
CA GLY A 39 -8.72 6.73 0.69
C GLY A 39 -9.82 5.84 1.25
N HIS A 40 -10.50 6.31 2.29
CA HIS A 40 -11.61 5.59 2.90
C HIS A 40 -12.73 5.33 1.89
N TYR A 41 -13.29 4.12 1.87
CA TYR A 41 -14.26 3.69 0.84
C TYR A 41 -15.57 4.51 0.84
N ARG A 42 -15.96 5.10 1.98
CA ARG A 42 -17.13 5.96 2.11
C ARG A 42 -16.89 7.41 1.65
N THR A 43 -15.63 7.80 1.45
CA THR A 43 -15.30 9.17 1.04
C THR A 43 -15.26 9.28 -0.47
N ASP A 44 -15.91 10.29 -1.01
CA ASP A 44 -15.80 10.62 -2.43
C ASP A 44 -14.42 11.20 -2.72
N ARG A 45 -13.83 10.78 -3.82
CA ARG A 45 -12.49 11.22 -4.22
C ARG A 45 -12.31 11.13 -5.73
N SER A 46 -11.34 11.86 -6.24
CA SER A 46 -10.98 11.83 -7.65
C SER A 46 -9.74 10.98 -7.90
N TRP A 47 -9.75 10.27 -9.01
CA TRP A 47 -8.56 9.69 -9.59
C TRP A 47 -7.68 10.81 -10.16
N SER A 48 -6.36 10.72 -9.98
CA SER A 48 -5.38 11.55 -10.65
C SER A 48 -4.11 10.75 -10.96
N ASP A 49 -3.34 11.22 -11.93
CA ASP A 49 -2.06 10.59 -12.26
C ASP A 49 -1.06 10.75 -11.10
N GLU A 50 -1.11 11.84 -10.33
CA GLU A 50 -0.34 12.01 -9.10
C GLU A 50 -0.69 10.99 -8.01
N LEU A 51 -1.97 10.59 -7.90
CA LEU A 51 -2.37 9.54 -6.97
C LEU A 51 -1.72 8.22 -7.36
N LEU A 52 -1.65 7.92 -8.65
CA LEU A 52 -1.00 6.72 -9.17
C LEU A 52 0.52 6.77 -8.93
N GLU A 53 1.17 7.88 -9.24
CA GLU A 53 2.61 8.05 -9.00
C GLU A 53 2.97 7.86 -7.52
N ARG A 54 2.23 8.49 -6.62
CA ARG A 54 2.42 8.30 -5.17
C ARG A 54 2.24 6.85 -4.75
N SER A 55 1.30 6.15 -5.38
CA SER A 55 1.05 4.73 -5.10
C SER A 55 2.17 3.82 -5.62
N GLN A 56 2.77 4.15 -6.75
CA GLN A 56 3.95 3.46 -7.28
C GLN A 56 5.17 3.66 -6.34
N VAL A 57 5.39 4.89 -5.88
CA VAL A 57 6.46 5.20 -4.91
C VAL A 57 6.25 4.44 -3.61
N ARG A 58 5.01 4.43 -3.07
CA ARG A 58 4.66 3.68 -1.86
C ARG A 58 4.91 2.18 -2.03
N LEU A 59 4.49 1.60 -3.16
CA LEU A 59 4.73 0.18 -3.47
C LEU A 59 6.23 -0.15 -3.49
N ALA A 60 7.04 0.68 -4.15
CA ALA A 60 8.49 0.51 -4.21
C ALA A 60 9.12 0.62 -2.80
N HIS A 61 8.64 1.56 -1.98
CA HIS A 61 9.08 1.74 -0.60
C HIS A 61 8.80 0.50 0.26
N TRP A 62 7.60 -0.05 0.19
CA TRP A 62 7.21 -1.26 0.92
C TRP A 62 8.02 -2.48 0.47
N ARG A 63 8.23 -2.65 -0.84
CA ARG A 63 9.09 -3.72 -1.39
C ARG A 63 10.53 -3.60 -0.90
N THR A 64 11.06 -2.39 -0.82
CA THR A 64 12.40 -2.14 -0.26
C THR A 64 12.47 -2.55 1.21
N ALA A 65 11.45 -2.20 1.99
CA ALA A 65 11.39 -2.59 3.40
C ALA A 65 11.32 -4.11 3.58
N LEU A 66 10.55 -4.82 2.74
CA LEU A 66 10.44 -6.29 2.77
C LEU A 66 11.73 -6.98 2.33
N ALA A 67 12.49 -6.39 1.43
CA ALA A 67 13.80 -6.91 1.01
C ALA A 67 14.88 -6.75 2.10
N SER A 68 14.62 -5.95 3.15
CA SER A 68 15.53 -5.80 4.27
C SER A 68 15.62 -7.11 5.08
N PRO A 69 16.82 -7.60 5.38
CA PRO A 69 16.99 -8.74 6.28
C PRO A 69 16.69 -8.42 7.74
N TYR A 70 16.60 -7.13 8.07
CA TYR A 70 16.36 -6.67 9.43
C TYR A 70 14.89 -6.69 9.75
N GLY A 71 14.55 -7.30 10.91
CA GLY A 71 13.20 -7.38 11.42
C GLY A 71 12.67 -6.00 11.82
N GLY A 72 11.39 -5.84 11.71
CA GLY A 72 10.60 -4.91 12.48
C GLY A 72 9.60 -5.75 13.23
N ASP A 73 8.91 -5.20 14.20
CA ASP A 73 7.86 -5.92 14.93
C ASP A 73 6.66 -6.19 14.01
N ALA A 74 6.67 -7.38 13.39
CA ALA A 74 5.62 -7.81 12.47
C ALA A 74 4.28 -8.00 13.20
N ASP A 75 4.31 -8.48 14.43
CA ASP A 75 3.09 -8.73 15.21
C ASP A 75 2.41 -7.41 15.59
N THR A 76 3.18 -6.40 15.99
CA THR A 76 2.66 -5.05 16.24
C THR A 76 2.05 -4.46 14.98
N LEU A 77 2.74 -4.53 13.83
CA LEU A 77 2.20 -4.05 12.56
C LEU A 77 0.88 -4.74 12.18
N ILE A 78 0.84 -6.07 12.27
CA ILE A 78 -0.35 -6.86 11.96
C ILE A 78 -1.51 -6.45 12.88
N GLY A 79 -1.24 -6.27 14.18
CA GLY A 79 -2.23 -5.80 15.15
C GLY A 79 -2.79 -4.42 14.83
N GLU A 80 -1.92 -3.48 14.42
CA GLU A 80 -2.34 -2.13 13.98
C GLU A 80 -3.22 -2.19 12.72
N ILE A 81 -2.86 -3.03 11.74
CA ILE A 81 -3.65 -3.20 10.51
C ILE A 81 -5.02 -3.82 10.83
N ILE A 82 -5.06 -4.87 11.66
CA ILE A 82 -6.31 -5.50 12.07
C ILE A 82 -7.21 -4.49 12.77
N THR A 83 -6.65 -3.68 13.68
CA THR A 83 -7.38 -2.63 14.40
C THR A 83 -7.98 -1.62 13.41
N ALA A 84 -7.19 -1.13 12.47
CA ALA A 84 -7.65 -0.18 11.47
C ALA A 84 -8.74 -0.77 10.55
N LEU A 85 -8.59 -2.01 10.11
CA LEU A 85 -9.59 -2.66 9.26
C LEU A 85 -10.87 -3.03 10.03
N SER A 86 -10.78 -3.25 11.33
CA SER A 86 -11.94 -3.48 12.20
C SER A 86 -12.72 -2.19 12.48
N ASP A 87 -12.09 -1.03 12.32
CA ASP A 87 -12.72 0.29 12.41
C ASP A 87 -13.19 0.76 11.03
N ASP A 88 -14.33 0.26 10.59
CA ASP A 88 -14.99 0.62 9.33
C ASP A 88 -14.07 0.53 8.09
N LEU A 89 -13.18 -0.45 8.06
CA LEU A 89 -12.21 -0.66 6.97
C LEU A 89 -11.34 0.58 6.70
N ASP A 90 -10.79 1.21 7.76
CA ASP A 90 -9.88 2.37 7.62
C ASP A 90 -8.55 1.97 6.97
N THR A 91 -8.60 1.74 5.65
CA THR A 91 -7.40 1.44 4.86
C THR A 91 -6.37 2.58 4.87
N PRO A 92 -6.74 3.89 4.92
CA PRO A 92 -5.77 4.96 5.14
C PRO A 92 -4.97 4.80 6.44
N GLN A 93 -5.61 4.38 7.54
CA GLN A 93 -4.91 4.14 8.80
C GLN A 93 -3.99 2.92 8.71
N ALA A 94 -4.47 1.83 8.10
CA ALA A 94 -3.65 0.64 7.84
C ALA A 94 -2.40 1.00 7.02
N PHE A 95 -2.54 1.82 5.98
CA PHE A 95 -1.42 2.26 5.15
C PHE A 95 -0.40 3.11 5.93
N ARG A 96 -0.86 3.99 6.83
CA ARG A 96 0.04 4.74 7.72
C ARG A 96 0.85 3.83 8.65
N ALA A 97 0.26 2.75 9.12
CA ALA A 97 0.98 1.75 9.90
C ALA A 97 2.08 1.07 9.09
N ILE A 98 1.76 0.65 7.86
CA ILE A 98 2.72 0.01 6.96
C ILE A 98 3.85 0.98 6.58
N ASP A 99 3.53 2.26 6.30
CA ASP A 99 4.54 3.28 5.98
C ASP A 99 5.53 3.46 7.14
N ARG A 100 5.05 3.63 8.38
CA ARG A 100 5.92 3.76 9.56
C ARG A 100 6.81 2.54 9.78
N TRP A 101 6.25 1.35 9.62
CA TRP A 101 7.01 0.11 9.72
C TRP A 101 8.09 0.03 8.62
N ALA A 102 7.76 0.39 7.38
CA ALA A 102 8.70 0.42 6.28
C ALA A 102 9.83 1.43 6.50
N ASP A 103 9.50 2.63 6.98
CA ASP A 103 10.49 3.67 7.33
C ASP A 103 11.47 3.16 8.39
N THR A 104 10.99 2.49 9.43
CA THR A 104 11.83 1.93 10.49
C THR A 104 12.79 0.88 9.94
N ARG A 105 12.33 -0.02 9.09
CA ARG A 105 13.17 -1.05 8.48
C ARG A 105 14.22 -0.48 7.54
N ILE A 106 13.84 0.50 6.73
CA ILE A 106 14.78 1.15 5.79
C ILE A 106 15.81 1.98 6.54
N ALA A 107 15.43 2.63 7.65
CA ALA A 107 16.37 3.33 8.51
C ALA A 107 17.39 2.36 9.14
N ALA A 108 16.92 1.20 9.59
CA ALA A 108 17.78 0.16 10.16
C ALA A 108 18.81 -0.40 9.15
N LEU A 109 18.51 -0.41 7.85
CA LEU A 109 19.49 -0.77 6.81
C LEU A 109 20.70 0.18 6.76
N LYS A 110 20.52 1.42 7.18
CA LYS A 110 21.59 2.45 7.17
C LYS A 110 22.43 2.41 8.42
N ASP A 111 21.94 1.80 9.49
CA ASP A 111 22.60 1.71 10.77
C ASP A 111 23.22 0.31 10.93
N SER A 112 24.52 0.19 10.63
CA SER A 112 25.25 -1.09 10.56
C SER A 112 25.39 -1.83 11.91
N ALA A 113 24.67 -1.42 12.94
CA ALA A 113 24.79 -1.90 14.32
C ALA A 113 23.78 -3.01 14.70
N ILE A 114 23.06 -3.59 13.74
CA ILE A 114 21.97 -4.53 14.03
C ILE A 114 22.50 -5.96 14.14
N THR A 115 22.18 -6.59 15.25
CA THR A 115 22.54 -7.99 15.55
C THR A 115 21.57 -8.98 14.91
N SER A 116 22.01 -10.22 14.69
CA SER A 116 21.27 -11.28 14.01
C SER A 116 19.94 -11.69 14.68
N ASP A 117 19.66 -11.22 15.88
CA ASP A 117 18.43 -11.56 16.61
C ASP A 117 17.19 -10.75 16.15
N ASP A 118 17.41 -9.72 15.30
CA ASP A 118 16.37 -8.87 14.74
C ASP A 118 15.78 -9.40 13.40
N VAL A 119 16.13 -10.63 13.01
CA VAL A 119 15.59 -11.25 11.79
C VAL A 119 14.15 -11.72 12.05
N GLY A 120 13.23 -10.78 11.99
CA GLY A 120 11.80 -11.09 12.04
C GLY A 120 11.35 -11.94 10.85
N GLU A 121 10.20 -12.59 10.96
CA GLU A 121 9.62 -13.43 9.90
C GLU A 121 9.23 -12.58 8.67
N ILE A 122 10.20 -12.33 7.80
CA ILE A 122 10.10 -11.48 6.60
C ILE A 122 8.88 -11.85 5.73
N GLY A 123 8.56 -13.15 5.66
CA GLY A 123 7.42 -13.61 4.89
C GLY A 123 6.06 -13.44 5.57
N GLN A 124 6.00 -13.15 6.88
CA GLN A 124 4.74 -13.02 7.60
C GLN A 124 3.99 -11.77 7.17
N VAL A 125 4.67 -10.64 7.13
CA VAL A 125 4.08 -9.35 6.73
C VAL A 125 3.61 -9.41 5.28
N ALA A 126 4.43 -9.92 4.35
CA ALA A 126 4.05 -10.03 2.94
C ALA A 126 2.79 -10.88 2.75
N ARG A 127 2.74 -12.07 3.38
CA ARG A 127 1.56 -12.96 3.35
C ARG A 127 0.32 -12.29 3.96
N PHE A 128 0.51 -11.56 5.06
CA PHE A 128 -0.60 -10.87 5.70
C PHE A 128 -1.15 -9.73 4.85
N LEU A 129 -0.29 -8.92 4.21
CA LEU A 129 -0.72 -7.84 3.32
C LEU A 129 -1.46 -8.37 2.08
N ASP A 130 -1.01 -9.49 1.53
CA ASP A 130 -1.73 -10.17 0.44
C ASP A 130 -3.10 -10.67 0.92
N ALA A 131 -3.17 -11.34 2.06
CA ALA A 131 -4.42 -11.89 2.59
C ALA A 131 -5.43 -10.82 3.01
N ALA A 132 -4.98 -9.76 3.70
CA ALA A 132 -5.86 -8.74 4.28
C ALA A 132 -6.24 -7.64 3.30
N LEU A 133 -5.30 -7.22 2.44
CA LEU A 133 -5.45 -6.10 1.52
C LEU A 133 -5.37 -6.50 0.04
N GLY A 134 -4.99 -7.74 -0.24
CA GLY A 134 -4.73 -8.24 -1.60
C GLY A 134 -3.56 -7.52 -2.25
N ILE A 135 -2.55 -7.11 -1.48
CA ILE A 135 -1.35 -6.46 -1.96
C ILE A 135 -0.20 -7.46 -1.91
N ALA A 136 0.07 -8.08 -3.05
CA ALA A 136 1.20 -8.99 -3.23
C ALA A 136 2.49 -8.17 -3.45
N LEU A 137 3.45 -8.32 -2.54
CA LEU A 137 4.69 -7.55 -2.51
C LEU A 137 5.91 -8.39 -2.89
#